data_45fc8c82a40501398e765dc0fa058c18
#
_entry.id   45fc8c82a40501398e765dc0fa058c18
#
_cell.length_a   1.000
_cell.length_b   1.000
_cell.length_c   1.000
_cell.angle_alpha   90.00
_cell.angle_beta   90.00
_cell.angle_gamma   90.00
#
_symmetry.space_group_name_H-M   'P 1'
#
loop_
_entity.id
_entity.type
_entity.pdbx_description
1 polymer ?
#
loop_
_entity_poly.entity_id
_entity_poly.type
_entity_poly.pdbx_seq_one_letter_code
_entity_poly.pdbx_strand_id
1 'polypeptide(L)'
;MASLEDIVEQLETLSAENLAELERFIQYLAWKQRAAVDAPAGRRWTFDFVEHFRRAIVSADQDPAGMEVQVGEATSDGDQRMALWQHPPVRGSSHVEYQVPVPANVRNLRLCFATGLRDGSHLAEGNVVAFRVFCNEWRIWSDTQHAVKWREHELPMPNVPGDVVRIQFVTDGLGNHRWAWAAWAEPKLVGEIEG
;
A
#
# COMPACT_ATOMS: atom_id res chain seq x y z
N MET A 1 -13.27 32.33 -5.59
CA MET A 1 -12.45 31.28 -6.22
C MET A 1 -11.06 31.87 -6.37
N ALA A 2 -10.02 31.23 -5.86
CA ALA A 2 -8.66 31.74 -6.03
C ALA A 2 -8.29 31.74 -7.53
N SER A 3 -7.64 32.79 -8.00
CA SER A 3 -7.13 32.84 -9.37
C SER A 3 -5.89 31.94 -9.51
N LEU A 4 -5.50 31.65 -10.74
CA LEU A 4 -4.26 30.89 -10.97
C LEU A 4 -3.04 31.66 -10.46
N GLU A 5 -3.08 33.00 -10.57
CA GLU A 5 -2.02 33.90 -10.09
C GLU A 5 -1.89 33.84 -8.56
N ASP A 6 -3.02 33.86 -7.81
CA ASP A 6 -3.03 33.71 -6.34
C ASP A 6 -2.41 32.37 -5.90
N ILE A 7 -2.67 31.29 -6.69
CA ILE A 7 -2.11 29.96 -6.40
C ILE A 7 -0.60 29.94 -6.62
N VAL A 8 -0.11 30.52 -7.73
CA VAL A 8 1.32 30.58 -8.06
C VAL A 8 2.08 31.35 -6.97
N GLU A 9 1.55 32.49 -6.53
CA GLU A 9 2.16 33.30 -5.46
C GLU A 9 2.25 32.50 -4.14
N GLN A 10 1.23 31.71 -3.81
CA GLN A 10 1.28 30.81 -2.64
C GLN A 10 2.34 29.72 -2.77
N LEU A 11 2.54 29.18 -3.99
CA LEU A 11 3.54 28.14 -4.25
C LEU A 11 4.97 28.64 -4.02
N GLU A 12 5.27 29.89 -4.35
CA GLU A 12 6.58 30.49 -4.17
C GLU A 12 6.97 30.62 -2.68
N THR A 13 5.99 30.57 -1.76
CA THR A 13 6.22 30.66 -0.31
C THR A 13 6.43 29.30 0.36
N LEU A 14 6.22 28.18 -0.35
CA LEU A 14 6.33 26.84 0.20
C LEU A 14 7.78 26.37 0.33
N SER A 15 8.04 25.57 1.36
CA SER A 15 9.31 24.86 1.49
C SER A 15 9.47 23.79 0.40
N ALA A 16 10.71 23.37 0.12
CA ALA A 16 10.99 22.31 -0.85
C ALA A 16 10.28 20.99 -0.52
N GLU A 17 10.10 20.69 0.77
CA GLU A 17 9.37 19.52 1.25
C GLU A 17 7.87 19.61 0.91
N ASN A 18 7.25 20.75 1.18
CA ASN A 18 5.85 21.00 0.85
C ASN A 18 5.60 21.04 -0.66
N LEU A 19 6.55 21.55 -1.45
CA LEU A 19 6.48 21.51 -2.90
C LEU A 19 6.50 20.07 -3.45
N ALA A 20 7.35 19.19 -2.88
CA ALA A 20 7.38 17.78 -3.25
C ALA A 20 6.09 17.03 -2.87
N GLU A 21 5.44 17.43 -1.78
CA GLU A 21 4.14 16.90 -1.37
C GLU A 21 3.01 17.37 -2.29
N LEU A 22 3.04 18.65 -2.67
CA LEU A 22 2.10 19.23 -3.64
C LEU A 22 2.26 18.60 -5.03
N GLU A 23 3.47 18.35 -5.51
CA GLU A 23 3.72 17.67 -6.79
C GLU A 23 3.06 16.29 -6.79
N ARG A 24 3.23 15.52 -5.71
CA ARG A 24 2.55 14.22 -5.53
C ARG A 24 1.02 14.36 -5.57
N PHE A 25 0.49 15.40 -4.94
CA PHE A 25 -0.94 15.67 -4.95
C PHE A 25 -1.47 16.05 -6.34
N ILE A 26 -0.75 16.86 -7.10
CA ILE A 26 -1.08 17.21 -8.49
C ILE A 26 -1.06 15.96 -9.38
N GLN A 27 -0.04 15.13 -9.27
CA GLN A 27 0.06 13.86 -10.00
C GLN A 27 -1.12 12.94 -9.67
N TYR A 28 -1.52 12.89 -8.39
CA TYR A 28 -2.68 12.18 -7.92
C TYR A 28 -3.98 12.72 -8.55
N LEU A 29 -4.21 14.03 -8.56
CA LEU A 29 -5.40 14.63 -9.16
C LEU A 29 -5.49 14.34 -10.67
N ALA A 30 -4.37 14.47 -11.39
CA ALA A 30 -4.30 14.17 -12.82
C ALA A 30 -4.56 12.69 -13.12
N TRP A 31 -4.15 11.80 -12.23
CA TRP A 31 -4.43 10.38 -12.33
C TRP A 31 -5.90 10.06 -11.98
N LYS A 32 -6.45 10.67 -10.92
CA LYS A 32 -7.87 10.58 -10.54
C LYS A 32 -8.79 10.99 -11.69
N GLN A 33 -8.49 12.07 -12.38
CA GLN A 33 -9.28 12.52 -13.55
C GLN A 33 -9.26 11.49 -14.70
N ARG A 34 -8.13 10.81 -14.91
CA ARG A 34 -8.02 9.74 -15.93
C ARG A 34 -8.72 8.44 -15.52
N ALA A 35 -8.74 8.13 -14.23
CA ALA A 35 -9.42 6.93 -13.72
C ALA A 35 -10.94 7.10 -13.56
N ALA A 36 -11.43 8.35 -13.51
CA ALA A 36 -12.88 8.66 -13.48
C ALA A 36 -13.58 8.42 -14.83
N VAL A 37 -12.83 8.09 -15.89
CA VAL A 37 -13.43 7.60 -17.15
C VAL A 37 -13.91 6.17 -16.89
N ASP A 38 -15.19 5.91 -17.14
CA ASP A 38 -15.79 4.60 -16.97
C ASP A 38 -14.96 3.52 -17.70
N ALA A 39 -14.64 2.47 -16.96
CA ALA A 39 -13.97 1.33 -17.57
C ALA A 39 -14.97 0.60 -18.51
N PRO A 40 -14.51 0.05 -19.64
CA PRO A 40 -15.41 -0.62 -20.57
C PRO A 40 -16.08 -1.84 -19.89
N ALA A 41 -17.42 -1.90 -20.02
CA ALA A 41 -18.27 -2.93 -19.42
C ALA A 41 -17.79 -4.36 -19.70
N GLY A 42 -17.99 -5.27 -18.75
CA GLY A 42 -17.69 -6.69 -18.90
C GLY A 42 -16.23 -7.08 -18.60
N ARG A 43 -15.40 -6.18 -18.09
CA ARG A 43 -14.03 -6.45 -17.66
C ARG A 43 -13.90 -6.35 -16.14
N ARG A 44 -12.98 -7.13 -15.58
CA ARG A 44 -12.54 -7.00 -14.20
C ARG A 44 -11.63 -5.79 -14.07
N TRP A 45 -11.94 -4.89 -13.15
CA TRP A 45 -11.04 -3.81 -12.78
C TRP A 45 -9.99 -4.33 -11.78
N THR A 46 -8.75 -3.91 -11.94
CA THR A 46 -7.66 -4.29 -11.05
C THR A 46 -6.73 -3.11 -10.84
N PHE A 47 -6.34 -2.88 -9.60
CA PHE A 47 -5.25 -2.01 -9.21
C PHE A 47 -4.16 -2.85 -8.56
N ASP A 48 -2.99 -2.92 -9.20
CA ASP A 48 -1.82 -3.66 -8.72
C ASP A 48 -0.92 -2.73 -7.91
N PHE A 49 -0.75 -3.01 -6.62
CA PHE A 49 0.04 -2.15 -5.73
C PHE A 49 1.53 -2.22 -6.02
N VAL A 50 2.05 -3.34 -6.55
CA VAL A 50 3.46 -3.47 -6.95
C VAL A 50 3.75 -2.59 -8.15
N GLU A 51 2.91 -2.61 -9.18
CA GLU A 51 3.06 -1.77 -10.38
C GLU A 51 2.99 -0.27 -10.05
N HIS A 52 2.18 0.09 -9.04
CA HIS A 52 1.96 1.48 -8.63
C HIS A 52 2.87 1.94 -7.48
N PHE A 53 3.88 1.17 -7.10
CA PHE A 53 4.74 1.47 -5.94
C PHE A 53 5.39 2.85 -5.99
N ARG A 54 5.77 3.35 -7.17
CA ARG A 54 6.36 4.70 -7.33
C ARG A 54 5.46 5.84 -6.85
N ARG A 55 4.16 5.57 -6.64
CA ARG A 55 3.15 6.54 -6.15
C ARG A 55 2.82 6.34 -4.68
N ALA A 56 3.39 5.31 -4.06
CA ALA A 56 3.19 5.05 -2.65
C ALA A 56 3.91 6.08 -1.79
N ILE A 57 3.31 6.40 -0.65
CA ILE A 57 3.95 7.14 0.43
C ILE A 57 4.53 6.12 1.39
N VAL A 58 5.86 6.13 1.53
CA VAL A 58 6.57 5.24 2.45
C VAL A 58 6.99 6.04 3.67
N SER A 59 6.64 5.54 4.85
CA SER A 59 6.98 6.20 6.13
C SER A 59 7.16 5.18 7.26
N ALA A 60 7.68 5.65 8.37
CA ALA A 60 7.67 4.96 9.66
C ALA A 60 6.91 5.80 10.68
N ASP A 61 6.25 5.17 11.65
CA ASP A 61 5.57 5.89 12.74
C ASP A 61 6.53 6.43 13.79
N GLN A 62 7.76 5.93 13.83
CA GLN A 62 8.84 6.38 14.71
C GLN A 62 10.12 6.61 13.90
N ASP A 63 11.21 5.90 14.24
CA ASP A 63 12.50 6.00 13.58
C ASP A 63 12.56 5.03 12.38
N PRO A 64 12.85 5.51 11.14
CA PRO A 64 12.96 4.65 9.97
C PRO A 64 14.26 3.79 9.95
N ALA A 65 15.13 3.90 10.95
CA ALA A 65 16.37 3.13 11.00
C ALA A 65 16.11 1.62 10.86
N GLY A 66 16.82 0.97 9.95
CA GLY A 66 16.69 -0.45 9.66
C GLY A 66 15.47 -0.83 8.81
N MET A 67 14.60 0.10 8.47
CA MET A 67 13.48 -0.13 7.56
C MET A 67 13.99 -0.35 6.13
N GLU A 68 13.43 -1.35 5.45
CA GLU A 68 13.65 -1.56 4.02
C GLU A 68 12.29 -1.76 3.33
N VAL A 69 11.98 -0.88 2.39
CA VAL A 69 10.73 -0.94 1.61
C VAL A 69 11.05 -0.82 0.13
N GLN A 70 10.70 -1.85 -0.63
CA GLN A 70 10.90 -1.88 -2.08
C GLN A 70 9.96 -2.90 -2.73
N VAL A 71 9.93 -2.97 -4.05
CA VAL A 71 9.22 -3.99 -4.81
C VAL A 71 10.21 -4.87 -5.55
N GLY A 72 9.90 -6.16 -5.63
CA GLY A 72 10.71 -7.14 -6.32
C GLY A 72 10.23 -8.57 -6.09
N GLU A 73 10.93 -9.52 -6.69
CA GLU A 73 10.67 -10.93 -6.46
C GLU A 73 11.05 -11.31 -5.01
N ALA A 74 10.16 -12.01 -4.33
CA ALA A 74 10.37 -12.55 -2.99
C ALA A 74 10.05 -14.04 -3.00
N THR A 75 10.92 -14.82 -2.36
CA THR A 75 10.71 -16.26 -2.19
C THR A 75 10.38 -16.54 -0.74
N SER A 76 9.36 -17.35 -0.49
CA SER A 76 8.97 -17.82 0.84
C SER A 76 8.61 -19.30 0.76
N ASP A 77 9.32 -20.16 1.49
CA ASP A 77 9.21 -21.61 1.40
C ASP A 77 9.38 -22.15 -0.05
N GLY A 78 10.32 -21.56 -0.79
CA GLY A 78 10.60 -21.91 -2.18
C GLY A 78 9.59 -21.41 -3.22
N ASP A 79 8.48 -20.78 -2.83
CA ASP A 79 7.50 -20.18 -3.73
C ASP A 79 7.86 -18.71 -4.00
N GLN A 80 8.23 -18.41 -5.25
CA GLN A 80 8.68 -17.09 -5.69
C GLN A 80 7.52 -16.28 -6.28
N ARG A 81 7.34 -15.05 -5.77
CA ARG A 81 6.27 -14.13 -6.20
C ARG A 81 6.77 -12.70 -6.29
N MET A 82 6.13 -11.87 -7.13
CA MET A 82 6.30 -10.42 -7.08
C MET A 82 5.67 -9.88 -5.79
N ALA A 83 6.42 -9.06 -5.07
CA ALA A 83 6.00 -8.61 -3.75
C ALA A 83 6.43 -7.18 -3.43
N LEU A 84 5.68 -6.57 -2.53
CA LEU A 84 6.10 -5.41 -1.77
C LEU A 84 6.89 -5.93 -0.55
N TRP A 85 8.18 -5.73 -0.54
CA TRP A 85 9.03 -5.98 0.63
C TRP A 85 8.82 -4.85 1.60
N GLN A 86 8.58 -5.19 2.85
CA GLN A 86 8.29 -4.20 3.88
C GLN A 86 8.88 -4.66 5.22
N HIS A 87 10.21 -4.59 5.30
CA HIS A 87 10.91 -4.87 6.54
C HIS A 87 10.60 -3.79 7.58
N PRO A 88 10.17 -4.16 8.80
CA PRO A 88 9.87 -3.18 9.84
C PRO A 88 11.12 -2.46 10.33
N PRO A 89 11.01 -1.22 10.81
CA PRO A 89 12.13 -0.49 11.43
C PRO A 89 12.55 -1.10 12.76
N VAL A 90 13.67 -0.61 13.30
CA VAL A 90 14.16 -1.00 14.64
C VAL A 90 13.12 -0.72 15.73
N ARG A 91 12.33 0.35 15.57
CA ARG A 91 11.27 0.76 16.49
C ARG A 91 10.05 1.21 15.71
N GLY A 92 8.88 0.80 16.18
CA GLY A 92 7.60 1.12 15.57
C GLY A 92 7.30 0.27 14.35
N SER A 93 6.52 0.80 13.44
CA SER A 93 6.05 0.12 12.24
C SER A 93 6.43 0.87 10.96
N SER A 94 6.59 0.12 9.86
CA SER A 94 6.70 0.66 8.52
C SER A 94 5.32 0.76 7.88
N HIS A 95 5.12 1.81 7.10
CA HIS A 95 3.85 2.13 6.44
C HIS A 95 4.08 2.33 4.95
N VAL A 96 3.24 1.71 4.13
CA VAL A 96 3.18 1.94 2.68
C VAL A 96 1.74 2.28 2.32
N GLU A 97 1.51 3.54 1.98
CA GLU A 97 0.18 4.08 1.72
C GLU A 97 -0.03 4.36 0.24
N TYR A 98 -1.21 3.99 -0.25
CA TYR A 98 -1.66 4.25 -1.61
C TYR A 98 -3.00 4.97 -1.59
N GLN A 99 -3.14 5.94 -2.48
CA GLN A 99 -4.41 6.58 -2.78
C GLN A 99 -4.94 6.01 -4.10
N VAL A 100 -5.96 5.16 -4.00
CA VAL A 100 -6.49 4.39 -5.12
C VAL A 100 -7.80 4.99 -5.61
N PRO A 101 -7.86 5.63 -6.80
CA PRO A 101 -9.13 6.06 -7.38
C PRO A 101 -9.89 4.84 -7.91
N VAL A 102 -11.09 4.66 -7.40
CA VAL A 102 -12.00 3.60 -7.82
C VAL A 102 -12.97 4.18 -8.84
N PRO A 103 -13.05 3.66 -10.08
CA PRO A 103 -14.04 4.12 -11.07
C PRO A 103 -15.47 4.00 -10.55
N ALA A 104 -16.35 4.92 -10.99
CA ALA A 104 -17.73 5.01 -10.49
C ALA A 104 -18.57 3.76 -10.77
N ASN A 105 -18.22 3.00 -11.81
CA ASN A 105 -18.91 1.78 -12.20
C ASN A 105 -18.27 0.48 -11.69
N VAL A 106 -17.32 0.57 -10.75
CA VAL A 106 -16.72 -0.60 -10.11
C VAL A 106 -17.47 -0.95 -8.83
N ARG A 107 -17.80 -2.24 -8.67
CA ARG A 107 -18.49 -2.81 -7.49
C ARG A 107 -17.73 -4.02 -6.96
N ASN A 108 -18.20 -4.53 -5.84
CA ASN A 108 -17.71 -5.77 -5.25
C ASN A 108 -16.19 -5.78 -5.05
N LEU A 109 -15.65 -4.66 -4.55
CA LEU A 109 -14.23 -4.50 -4.29
C LEU A 109 -13.73 -5.53 -3.29
N ARG A 110 -12.60 -6.14 -3.63
CA ARG A 110 -11.86 -7.07 -2.77
C ARG A 110 -10.37 -6.74 -2.81
N LEU A 111 -9.75 -6.76 -1.66
CA LEU A 111 -8.30 -6.68 -1.53
C LEU A 111 -7.74 -8.10 -1.42
N CYS A 112 -6.95 -8.49 -2.40
CA CYS A 112 -6.31 -9.81 -2.48
C CYS A 112 -4.80 -9.63 -2.29
N PHE A 113 -4.18 -10.44 -1.43
CA PHE A 113 -2.74 -10.42 -1.18
C PHE A 113 -2.32 -11.71 -0.46
N ALA A 114 -1.03 -12.01 -0.47
CA ALA A 114 -0.46 -12.95 0.49
C ALA A 114 0.53 -12.25 1.40
N THR A 115 0.59 -12.66 2.68
CA THR A 115 1.63 -12.22 3.61
C THR A 115 2.63 -13.33 3.85
N GLY A 116 3.90 -13.00 4.03
CA GLY A 116 4.94 -13.99 4.29
C GLY A 116 6.23 -13.37 4.81
N LEU A 117 7.06 -14.25 5.37
CA LEU A 117 8.46 -13.94 5.62
C LEU A 117 9.29 -14.54 4.50
N ARG A 118 10.23 -13.78 3.96
CA ARG A 118 11.12 -14.21 2.88
C ARG A 118 12.09 -15.29 3.36
N ASP A 119 12.53 -16.14 2.44
CA ASP A 119 13.59 -17.12 2.69
C ASP A 119 14.84 -16.43 3.26
N GLY A 120 15.44 -17.06 4.28
CA GLY A 120 16.52 -16.47 5.07
C GLY A 120 16.06 -15.68 6.30
N SER A 121 14.76 -15.45 6.49
CA SER A 121 14.23 -14.92 7.74
C SER A 121 14.48 -15.90 8.89
N HIS A 122 14.98 -15.38 10.03
CA HIS A 122 15.28 -16.18 11.23
C HIS A 122 14.77 -15.44 12.47
N LEU A 123 13.48 -15.52 12.73
CA LEU A 123 12.93 -14.94 13.95
C LEU A 123 13.39 -15.74 15.17
N ALA A 124 13.78 -15.05 16.24
CA ALA A 124 14.02 -15.71 17.51
C ALA A 124 12.72 -16.35 18.04
N GLU A 125 12.86 -17.39 18.86
CA GLU A 125 11.73 -18.10 19.45
C GLU A 125 10.76 -17.12 20.15
N GLY A 126 9.47 -17.27 19.85
CA GLY A 126 8.41 -16.40 20.36
C GLY A 126 8.25 -15.06 19.66
N ASN A 127 9.14 -14.68 18.75
CA ASN A 127 8.98 -13.45 17.97
C ASN A 127 8.05 -13.68 16.78
N VAL A 128 7.29 -12.62 16.45
CA VAL A 128 6.37 -12.59 15.32
C VAL A 128 6.45 -11.23 14.63
N VAL A 129 6.09 -11.21 13.36
CA VAL A 129 5.84 -9.96 12.62
C VAL A 129 4.35 -9.74 12.52
N ALA A 130 3.89 -8.55 12.88
CA ALA A 130 2.52 -8.15 12.66
C ALA A 130 2.35 -7.52 11.28
N PHE A 131 1.30 -7.93 10.60
CA PHE A 131 0.82 -7.37 9.35
C PHE A 131 -0.54 -6.74 9.59
N ARG A 132 -0.76 -5.52 9.10
CA ARG A 132 -2.05 -4.82 9.25
C ARG A 132 -2.41 -4.12 7.95
N VAL A 133 -3.70 -4.09 7.63
CA VAL A 133 -4.25 -3.30 6.53
C VAL A 133 -5.21 -2.27 7.10
N PHE A 134 -5.03 -1.03 6.67
CA PHE A 134 -5.97 0.05 6.94
C PHE A 134 -6.64 0.51 5.64
N CYS A 135 -7.91 0.84 5.74
CA CYS A 135 -8.69 1.47 4.69
C CYS A 135 -9.30 2.75 5.25
N ASN A 136 -8.98 3.92 4.67
CA ASN A 136 -9.48 5.23 5.12
C ASN A 136 -9.36 5.42 6.65
N GLU A 137 -8.17 5.14 7.21
CA GLU A 137 -7.85 5.21 8.65
C GLU A 137 -8.36 4.06 9.54
N TRP A 138 -9.30 3.26 9.05
CA TRP A 138 -9.81 2.12 9.81
C TRP A 138 -8.98 0.87 9.55
N ARG A 139 -8.54 0.21 10.61
CA ARG A 139 -7.90 -1.10 10.49
C ARG A 139 -8.95 -2.14 10.12
N ILE A 140 -8.86 -2.65 8.88
CA ILE A 140 -9.80 -3.64 8.35
C ILE A 140 -9.32 -5.06 8.52
N TRP A 141 -8.00 -5.26 8.73
CA TRP A 141 -7.44 -6.59 8.91
C TRP A 141 -6.11 -6.53 9.68
N SER A 142 -5.79 -7.60 10.40
CA SER A 142 -4.48 -7.83 10.99
C SER A 142 -4.22 -9.32 11.22
N ASP A 143 -2.96 -9.72 11.06
CA ASP A 143 -2.46 -11.07 11.38
C ASP A 143 -1.02 -10.97 11.88
N THR A 144 -0.51 -12.06 12.47
CA THR A 144 0.89 -12.20 12.86
C THR A 144 1.50 -13.44 12.25
N GLN A 145 2.76 -13.35 11.85
CA GLN A 145 3.49 -14.47 11.27
C GLN A 145 4.88 -14.66 11.91
N HIS A 146 5.28 -15.90 11.99
CA HIS A 146 6.62 -16.32 12.42
C HIS A 146 7.26 -17.34 11.46
N ALA A 147 6.45 -17.89 10.55
CA ALA A 147 6.91 -18.92 9.61
C ALA A 147 7.24 -18.33 8.24
N VAL A 148 8.29 -18.86 7.61
CA VAL A 148 8.65 -18.59 6.21
C VAL A 148 7.68 -19.37 5.33
N LYS A 149 6.53 -18.76 5.05
CA LYS A 149 5.45 -19.33 4.25
C LYS A 149 4.48 -18.24 3.81
N TRP A 150 4.01 -18.29 2.56
CA TRP A 150 2.91 -17.45 2.10
C TRP A 150 1.58 -17.86 2.71
N ARG A 151 0.77 -16.87 3.13
CA ARG A 151 -0.62 -17.03 3.54
C ARG A 151 -1.48 -16.12 2.70
N GLU A 152 -2.44 -16.71 1.98
CA GLU A 152 -3.38 -16.00 1.12
C GLU A 152 -4.48 -15.31 1.93
N HIS A 153 -4.85 -14.11 1.47
CA HIS A 153 -5.93 -13.33 2.07
C HIS A 153 -6.79 -12.69 0.98
N GLU A 154 -8.08 -12.67 1.21
CA GLU A 154 -9.05 -11.95 0.40
C GLU A 154 -10.01 -11.22 1.35
N LEU A 155 -10.04 -9.90 1.27
CA LEU A 155 -10.84 -9.06 2.15
C LEU A 155 -11.90 -8.33 1.34
N PRO A 156 -13.19 -8.40 1.72
CA PRO A 156 -14.20 -7.54 1.14
C PRO A 156 -13.92 -6.08 1.53
N MET A 157 -13.99 -5.18 0.55
CA MET A 157 -13.76 -3.76 0.78
C MET A 157 -15.09 -2.99 0.82
N PRO A 158 -15.15 -1.86 1.53
CA PRO A 158 -16.30 -0.97 1.44
C PRO A 158 -16.57 -0.59 -0.01
N ASN A 159 -17.84 -0.51 -0.38
CA ASN A 159 -18.22 -0.02 -1.71
C ASN A 159 -18.09 1.49 -1.72
N VAL A 160 -17.11 2.01 -2.45
CA VAL A 160 -16.79 3.45 -2.57
C VAL A 160 -16.65 3.85 -4.04
N PRO A 161 -17.69 3.65 -4.86
CA PRO A 161 -17.60 3.91 -6.30
C PRO A 161 -17.37 5.38 -6.59
N GLY A 162 -16.44 5.66 -7.52
CA GLY A 162 -16.10 7.01 -7.95
C GLY A 162 -15.34 7.82 -6.90
N ASP A 163 -14.83 7.17 -5.86
CA ASP A 163 -14.08 7.82 -4.78
C ASP A 163 -12.62 7.33 -4.73
N VAL A 164 -11.84 7.97 -3.87
CA VAL A 164 -10.47 7.59 -3.59
C VAL A 164 -10.43 6.80 -2.30
N VAL A 165 -9.95 5.57 -2.40
CA VAL A 165 -9.72 4.71 -1.24
C VAL A 165 -8.26 4.82 -0.82
N ARG A 166 -8.01 5.17 0.43
CA ARG A 166 -6.67 5.12 1.00
C ARG A 166 -6.42 3.74 1.58
N ILE A 167 -5.48 3.02 1.00
CA ILE A 167 -5.03 1.70 1.48
C ILE A 167 -3.64 1.83 2.06
N GLN A 168 -3.45 1.35 3.28
CA GLN A 168 -2.16 1.35 3.93
C GLN A 168 -1.80 -0.07 4.38
N PHE A 169 -0.64 -0.54 3.92
CA PHE A 169 0.01 -1.76 4.39
C PHE A 169 0.98 -1.41 5.50
N VAL A 170 0.91 -2.13 6.61
CA VAL A 170 1.74 -1.86 7.79
C VAL A 170 2.40 -3.16 8.27
N THR A 171 3.72 -3.11 8.49
CA THR A 171 4.45 -4.18 9.17
C THR A 171 5.13 -3.66 10.43
N ASP A 172 5.15 -4.52 11.46
CA ASP A 172 5.69 -4.18 12.77
C ASP A 172 6.41 -5.42 13.34
N GLY A 173 7.66 -5.24 13.72
CA GLY A 173 8.48 -6.30 14.33
C GLY A 173 8.17 -6.57 15.81
N LEU A 174 7.18 -5.87 16.38
CA LEU A 174 6.74 -6.00 17.78
C LEU A 174 7.90 -5.98 18.80
N GLY A 175 8.86 -5.08 18.57
CA GLY A 175 10.05 -4.90 19.43
C GLY A 175 11.29 -5.69 18.98
N ASN A 176 11.17 -6.55 17.96
CA ASN A 176 12.33 -7.22 17.36
C ASN A 176 12.21 -7.24 15.83
N HIS A 177 12.93 -6.33 15.17
CA HIS A 177 12.95 -6.20 13.70
C HIS A 177 13.95 -7.18 13.04
N ARG A 178 14.88 -7.76 13.81
CA ARG A 178 15.98 -8.55 13.24
C ARG A 178 15.46 -9.78 12.51
N TRP A 179 15.93 -9.95 11.26
CA TRP A 179 15.57 -11.08 10.39
C TRP A 179 14.05 -11.17 10.06
N ALA A 180 13.29 -10.11 10.34
CA ALA A 180 11.86 -10.00 10.07
C ALA A 180 11.60 -9.55 8.61
N TRP A 181 12.09 -10.31 7.64
CA TRP A 181 12.00 -9.96 6.20
C TRP A 181 10.59 -10.13 5.65
N ALA A 182 9.70 -9.28 6.14
CA ALA A 182 8.29 -9.29 5.79
C ALA A 182 8.04 -8.87 4.34
N ALA A 183 7.05 -9.51 3.72
CA ALA A 183 6.61 -9.17 2.37
C ALA A 183 5.11 -9.42 2.18
N TRP A 184 4.52 -8.61 1.28
CA TRP A 184 3.16 -8.73 0.77
C TRP A 184 3.24 -9.17 -0.68
N ALA A 185 2.88 -10.42 -0.99
CA ALA A 185 2.94 -10.91 -2.35
C ALA A 185 1.66 -10.56 -3.11
N GLU A 186 1.84 -10.09 -4.34
CA GLU A 186 0.82 -9.79 -5.33
C GLU A 186 -0.38 -8.99 -4.79
N PRO A 187 -0.15 -7.94 -3.98
CA PRO A 187 -1.25 -7.16 -3.41
C PRO A 187 -2.01 -6.44 -4.53
N LYS A 188 -3.33 -6.71 -4.62
CA LYS A 188 -4.22 -6.18 -5.67
C LYS A 188 -5.57 -5.82 -5.10
N LEU A 189 -6.09 -4.67 -5.49
CA LEU A 189 -7.50 -4.34 -5.32
C LEU A 189 -8.22 -4.74 -6.61
N VAL A 190 -9.26 -5.54 -6.50
CA VAL A 190 -10.02 -6.06 -7.63
C VAL A 190 -11.50 -5.76 -7.49
N GLY A 191 -12.18 -5.52 -8.60
CA GLY A 191 -13.60 -5.22 -8.61
C GLY A 191 -14.27 -5.65 -9.92
N GLU A 192 -15.59 -5.64 -9.92
CA GLU A 192 -16.43 -5.94 -11.06
C GLU A 192 -16.91 -4.65 -11.71
N ILE A 193 -16.86 -4.57 -13.04
CA ILE A 193 -17.30 -3.40 -13.79
C ILE A 193 -18.75 -3.61 -14.17
N GLU A 194 -19.63 -2.73 -13.68
CA GLU A 194 -21.04 -2.66 -14.13
C GLU A 194 -21.10 -2.00 -15.50
N GLY A 195 -21.92 -2.58 -16.37
CA GLY A 195 -22.20 -2.07 -17.72
C GLY A 195 -23.28 -1.04 -17.74
#